data_116637175fd15c0f37f4beccc84e9ea4
#
_entry.id   116637175fd15c0f37f4beccc84e9ea4
#
_cell.length_a   1.000
_cell.length_b   1.000
_cell.length_c   1.000
_cell.angle_alpha   90.00
_cell.angle_beta   90.00
_cell.angle_gamma   90.00
#
_symmetry.space_group_name_H-M   'P 1'
#
loop_
_entity.id
_entity.type
_entity.pdbx_description
1 polymer ?
#
loop_
_entity_poly.entity_id
_entity_poly.type
_entity_poly.pdbx_seq_one_letter_code
_entity_poly.pdbx_strand_id
1 'polypeptide(L)'
;MSTKFEYSIESVLLTSSVGKESEIKDLVVGLDFYESLSSPYIKCELSIIDAANLIESVPLLGQEKIKLHVKDLNTGNTIKRDFYIASINNYVKGNGQTAMYVLKLVTAEYMMNSLLLVSQAFTGTISDSITKLTKDYLKSTVKTSEKSNGDYKVIIPNWNPYKAIEWLTLRGISSKGYPFVFYDTLKDGLVFESYETIYAKSIFNKYVHRGGNTAKDDADQKAAMMNTALQYDIIEMSNTGKNVLRGAFGQGMHVIDHSNRTYNFITYDYDKDFKKKDRLDKFPYISDQFTVNNKKLTEYDAVHSTLYKNSLAFDTNNLNNYNNKGEFTKLESDPFMYQTGLVKITMTVKGRTDLTVGKVIDFEVERNRPVSVNTSKNSNEYLSGKYVVQNIHHKMEAGKYYIVMDVAKESLGKKVKK
;
A
#
# COMPACT_ATOMS: atom_id res chain seq x y z
N MET A 1 -30.27 -10.81 22.29
CA MET A 1 -29.79 -10.87 20.89
C MET A 1 -28.49 -11.67 20.87
N SER A 2 -28.47 -12.82 20.19
CA SER A 2 -27.24 -13.61 20.05
C SER A 2 -26.22 -12.78 19.27
N THR A 3 -25.09 -12.42 19.88
CA THR A 3 -23.99 -11.73 19.22
C THR A 3 -23.39 -12.67 18.18
N LYS A 4 -23.79 -12.49 16.91
CA LYS A 4 -23.24 -13.28 15.81
C LYS A 4 -21.78 -12.91 15.64
N PHE A 5 -20.87 -13.87 15.81
CA PHE A 5 -19.46 -13.70 15.55
C PHE A 5 -19.22 -13.41 14.06
N GLU A 6 -18.30 -12.51 13.78
CA GLU A 6 -17.94 -12.10 12.41
C GLU A 6 -16.64 -12.78 11.93
N TYR A 7 -15.87 -13.38 12.85
CA TYR A 7 -14.68 -14.20 12.58
C TYR A 7 -14.59 -15.37 13.55
N SER A 8 -13.79 -16.36 13.22
CA SER A 8 -13.41 -17.48 14.07
C SER A 8 -11.92 -17.74 13.99
N ILE A 9 -11.23 -17.83 15.12
CA ILE A 9 -9.86 -18.28 15.18
C ILE A 9 -9.88 -19.81 15.23
N GLU A 10 -9.53 -20.44 14.13
CA GLU A 10 -9.57 -21.91 14.00
C GLU A 10 -8.39 -22.56 14.72
N SER A 11 -7.18 -21.95 14.58
CA SER A 11 -5.95 -22.43 15.24
C SER A 11 -4.90 -21.32 15.33
N VAL A 12 -4.18 -21.28 16.46
CA VAL A 12 -2.96 -20.49 16.68
C VAL A 12 -1.92 -21.41 17.27
N LEU A 13 -1.14 -22.06 16.40
CA LEU A 13 -0.15 -23.02 16.79
C LEU A 13 1.21 -22.36 17.01
N LEU A 14 1.64 -22.28 18.25
CA LEU A 14 2.94 -21.79 18.66
C LEU A 14 3.96 -22.93 18.60
N THR A 15 5.04 -22.77 17.84
CA THR A 15 6.19 -23.66 17.85
C THR A 15 7.32 -22.96 18.60
N SER A 16 7.69 -23.48 19.75
CA SER A 16 8.77 -22.91 20.62
C SER A 16 10.15 -23.05 19.99
N SER A 17 11.13 -22.37 20.54
CA SER A 17 12.55 -22.44 20.14
C SER A 17 13.15 -23.85 20.22
N VAL A 18 12.57 -24.72 21.05
CA VAL A 18 12.97 -26.15 21.19
C VAL A 18 12.10 -27.09 20.34
N GLY A 19 11.24 -26.57 19.47
CA GLY A 19 10.40 -27.34 18.56
C GLY A 19 9.10 -27.91 19.15
N LYS A 20 8.76 -27.56 20.41
CA LYS A 20 7.49 -27.99 21.03
C LYS A 20 6.34 -27.15 20.47
N GLU A 21 5.29 -27.82 20.00
CA GLU A 21 4.07 -27.19 19.52
C GLU A 21 3.02 -27.08 20.64
N SER A 22 2.36 -25.93 20.72
CA SER A 22 1.29 -25.63 21.66
C SER A 22 0.17 -24.85 20.99
N GLU A 23 -1.07 -25.29 21.12
CA GLU A 23 -2.24 -24.53 20.64
C GLU A 23 -2.59 -23.45 21.66
N ILE A 24 -2.59 -22.19 21.22
CA ILE A 24 -2.81 -21.04 22.11
C ILE A 24 -4.03 -20.19 21.71
N LYS A 25 -4.89 -20.67 20.81
CA LYS A 25 -6.04 -19.91 20.29
C LYS A 25 -6.98 -19.39 21.39
N ASP A 26 -7.16 -20.16 22.46
CA ASP A 26 -8.07 -19.81 23.56
C ASP A 26 -7.53 -18.68 24.46
N LEU A 27 -6.25 -18.34 24.33
CA LEU A 27 -5.62 -17.22 25.02
C LEU A 27 -5.69 -15.92 24.21
N VAL A 28 -6.03 -15.98 22.89
CA VAL A 28 -6.07 -14.83 22.01
C VAL A 28 -7.40 -14.09 22.14
N VAL A 29 -7.33 -12.83 22.52
CA VAL A 29 -8.49 -11.94 22.69
C VAL A 29 -8.62 -10.89 21.60
N GLY A 30 -7.53 -10.61 20.88
CA GLY A 30 -7.51 -9.66 19.78
C GLY A 30 -6.48 -10.05 18.73
N LEU A 31 -6.79 -9.73 17.47
CA LEU A 31 -5.95 -10.04 16.33
C LEU A 31 -6.01 -8.88 15.35
N ASP A 32 -4.86 -8.30 15.08
CA ASP A 32 -4.69 -7.18 14.17
C ASP A 32 -3.69 -7.52 13.07
N PHE A 33 -4.05 -7.18 11.79
CA PHE A 33 -3.13 -7.25 10.66
C PHE A 33 -3.00 -5.89 10.00
N TYR A 34 -1.80 -5.58 9.55
CA TYR A 34 -1.49 -4.32 8.88
C TYR A 34 -0.88 -4.60 7.51
N GLU A 35 -1.57 -4.14 6.45
CA GLU A 35 -1.08 -4.12 5.07
C GLU A 35 -0.84 -2.69 4.62
N SER A 36 0.19 -2.46 3.79
CA SER A 36 0.46 -1.16 3.19
C SER A 36 1.10 -1.30 1.81
N LEU A 37 0.69 -0.46 0.85
CA LEU A 37 1.35 -0.36 -0.47
C LEU A 37 2.82 0.09 -0.37
N SER A 38 3.20 0.71 0.74
CA SER A 38 4.57 1.15 1.00
C SER A 38 5.38 0.22 1.89
N SER A 39 4.82 -0.93 2.28
CA SER A 39 5.50 -1.90 3.15
C SER A 39 5.71 -3.23 2.43
N PRO A 40 6.94 -3.74 2.38
CA PRO A 40 7.26 -5.03 1.77
C PRO A 40 6.89 -6.24 2.66
N TYR A 41 6.23 -6.04 3.80
CA TYR A 41 5.84 -7.09 4.73
C TYR A 41 4.58 -6.74 5.51
N ILE A 42 3.86 -7.76 5.92
CA ILE A 42 2.71 -7.66 6.81
C ILE A 42 3.17 -7.68 8.26
N LYS A 43 2.57 -6.83 9.08
CA LYS A 43 2.64 -6.91 10.53
C LYS A 43 1.38 -7.55 11.07
N CYS A 44 1.54 -8.38 12.11
CA CYS A 44 0.42 -8.95 12.83
C CYS A 44 0.64 -8.73 14.32
N GLU A 45 -0.41 -8.42 15.06
CA GLU A 45 -0.39 -8.28 16.52
C GLU A 45 -1.43 -9.23 17.12
N LEU A 46 -1.00 -10.06 18.08
CA LEU A 46 -1.87 -10.92 18.87
C LEU A 46 -1.93 -10.39 20.30
N SER A 47 -3.12 -10.01 20.74
CA SER A 47 -3.39 -9.65 22.13
C SER A 47 -3.72 -10.93 22.90
N ILE A 48 -2.92 -11.23 23.93
CA ILE A 48 -2.99 -12.46 24.72
C ILE A 48 -3.44 -12.13 26.14
N ILE A 49 -4.38 -12.94 26.67
CA ILE A 49 -4.67 -13.06 28.10
C ILE A 49 -4.13 -14.43 28.52
N ASP A 50 -2.99 -14.44 29.18
CA ASP A 50 -2.29 -15.64 29.59
C ASP A 50 -2.73 -16.07 30.99
N ALA A 51 -3.67 -16.99 31.04
CA ALA A 51 -4.09 -17.68 32.27
C ALA A 51 -3.37 -19.03 32.46
N ALA A 52 -2.63 -19.47 31.44
CA ALA A 52 -1.90 -20.74 31.44
C ALA A 52 -0.42 -20.63 31.82
N ASN A 53 0.03 -19.40 32.14
CA ASN A 53 1.42 -19.09 32.42
C ASN A 53 2.37 -19.52 31.28
N LEU A 54 1.99 -19.19 30.06
CA LEU A 54 2.66 -19.56 28.80
C LEU A 54 4.12 -19.08 28.81
N ILE A 55 4.36 -17.84 29.24
CA ILE A 55 5.70 -17.23 29.25
C ILE A 55 6.70 -18.01 30.13
N GLU A 56 6.23 -18.58 31.24
CA GLU A 56 7.11 -19.35 32.14
C GLU A 56 7.21 -20.83 31.72
N SER A 57 6.13 -21.40 31.21
CA SER A 57 6.08 -22.80 30.80
C SER A 57 6.71 -23.08 29.42
N VAL A 58 6.68 -22.08 28.55
CA VAL A 58 7.33 -22.09 27.23
C VAL A 58 8.11 -20.78 27.12
N PRO A 59 9.42 -20.78 27.43
CA PRO A 59 10.19 -19.54 27.39
C PRO A 59 10.11 -18.91 26.00
N LEU A 60 9.41 -17.77 25.93
CA LEU A 60 9.28 -17.00 24.70
C LEU A 60 10.52 -16.09 24.57
N LEU A 61 11.36 -16.40 23.59
CA LEU A 61 12.65 -15.71 23.38
C LEU A 61 12.62 -14.76 22.16
N GLY A 62 11.47 -14.69 21.43
CA GLY A 62 11.37 -13.94 20.19
C GLY A 62 11.94 -14.69 18.99
N GLN A 63 11.91 -16.02 19.01
CA GLN A 63 12.39 -16.90 17.94
C GLN A 63 11.32 -17.92 17.52
N GLU A 64 10.17 -17.84 18.16
CA GLU A 64 9.08 -18.78 18.02
C GLU A 64 8.31 -18.51 16.73
N LYS A 65 7.79 -19.60 16.15
CA LYS A 65 6.92 -19.56 14.98
C LYS A 65 5.48 -19.70 15.39
N ILE A 66 4.59 -18.90 14.77
CA ILE A 66 3.15 -19.01 14.93
C ILE A 66 2.53 -19.33 13.58
N LYS A 67 1.81 -20.46 13.53
CA LYS A 67 0.93 -20.78 12.40
C LYS A 67 -0.48 -20.32 12.74
N LEU A 68 -0.98 -19.38 11.98
CA LEU A 68 -2.28 -18.74 12.20
C LEU A 68 -3.30 -19.20 11.18
N HIS A 69 -4.46 -19.66 11.65
CA HIS A 69 -5.60 -20.02 10.83
C HIS A 69 -6.85 -19.30 11.34
N VAL A 70 -7.37 -18.37 10.55
CA VAL A 70 -8.54 -17.55 10.86
C VAL A 70 -9.55 -17.65 9.75
N LYS A 71 -10.83 -17.82 10.12
CA LYS A 71 -11.95 -17.85 9.20
C LYS A 71 -12.76 -16.56 9.32
N ASP A 72 -12.98 -15.92 8.22
CA ASP A 72 -13.88 -14.79 8.05
C ASP A 72 -15.31 -15.31 7.88
N LEU A 73 -16.18 -15.05 8.83
CA LEU A 73 -17.58 -15.51 8.80
C LEU A 73 -18.48 -14.57 7.97
N ASN A 74 -17.98 -13.40 7.57
CA ASN A 74 -18.72 -12.50 6.70
C ASN A 74 -18.68 -12.97 5.24
N THR A 75 -17.50 -13.42 4.78
CA THR A 75 -17.27 -13.85 3.39
C THR A 75 -17.07 -15.36 3.23
N GLY A 76 -16.80 -16.09 4.32
CA GLY A 76 -16.46 -17.51 4.30
C GLY A 76 -14.99 -17.82 3.95
N ASN A 77 -14.20 -16.80 3.63
CA ASN A 77 -12.79 -16.97 3.31
C ASN A 77 -11.95 -17.31 4.54
N THR A 78 -10.77 -17.86 4.31
CA THR A 78 -9.81 -18.19 5.37
C THR A 78 -8.46 -17.54 5.13
N ILE A 79 -7.81 -17.10 6.20
CA ILE A 79 -6.40 -16.70 6.25
C ILE A 79 -5.62 -17.87 6.86
N LYS A 80 -4.58 -18.32 6.16
CA LYS A 80 -3.58 -19.25 6.67
C LYS A 80 -2.21 -18.64 6.43
N ARG A 81 -1.52 -18.26 7.50
CA ARG A 81 -0.23 -17.60 7.37
C ARG A 81 0.69 -17.98 8.52
N ASP A 82 1.96 -18.10 8.21
CA ASP A 82 3.02 -18.35 9.18
C ASP A 82 3.71 -17.03 9.54
N PHE A 83 3.93 -16.83 10.85
CA PHE A 83 4.61 -15.66 11.39
C PHE A 83 5.70 -16.06 12.37
N TYR A 84 6.57 -15.11 12.69
CA TYR A 84 7.59 -15.22 13.73
C TYR A 84 7.39 -14.14 14.78
N ILE A 85 7.61 -14.43 16.04
CA ILE A 85 7.54 -13.44 17.10
C ILE A 85 8.76 -12.52 16.97
N ALA A 86 8.51 -11.23 16.74
CA ALA A 86 9.54 -10.20 16.67
C ALA A 86 9.76 -9.54 18.03
N SER A 87 8.69 -9.33 18.81
CA SER A 87 8.77 -8.76 20.16
C SER A 87 7.52 -9.07 20.98
N ILE A 88 7.68 -9.00 22.30
CA ILE A 88 6.59 -9.09 23.28
C ILE A 88 6.49 -7.72 23.94
N ASN A 89 5.33 -7.10 23.85
CA ASN A 89 5.11 -5.74 24.34
C ASN A 89 3.94 -5.69 25.33
N ASN A 90 3.84 -4.58 26.04
CA ASN A 90 2.72 -4.26 26.92
C ASN A 90 2.42 -5.36 27.96
N TYR A 91 3.49 -5.98 28.52
CA TYR A 91 3.33 -6.98 29.54
C TYR A 91 2.81 -6.35 30.83
N VAL A 92 1.62 -6.77 31.25
CA VAL A 92 0.95 -6.34 32.48
C VAL A 92 0.54 -7.58 33.26
N LYS A 93 1.02 -7.69 34.51
CA LYS A 93 0.57 -8.74 35.42
C LYS A 93 -0.77 -8.31 36.02
N GLY A 94 -1.79 -9.14 35.81
CA GLY A 94 -3.12 -8.94 36.39
C GLY A 94 -3.20 -9.41 37.85
N ASN A 95 -4.38 -9.30 38.42
CA ASN A 95 -4.65 -9.87 39.74
C ASN A 95 -4.68 -11.41 39.64
N GLY A 96 -3.91 -12.07 40.51
CA GLY A 96 -3.80 -13.54 40.51
C GLY A 96 -2.71 -14.07 39.58
N GLN A 97 -3.00 -15.11 38.83
CA GLN A 97 -2.06 -15.82 37.95
C GLN A 97 -2.17 -15.42 36.46
N THR A 98 -2.90 -14.36 36.13
CA THR A 98 -3.10 -13.93 34.76
C THR A 98 -2.11 -12.84 34.36
N ALA A 99 -1.63 -12.88 33.11
CA ALA A 99 -0.86 -11.81 32.49
C ALA A 99 -1.50 -11.40 31.16
N MET A 100 -1.33 -10.14 30.78
CA MET A 100 -1.75 -9.61 29.49
C MET A 100 -0.53 -9.08 28.75
N TYR A 101 -0.41 -9.41 27.46
CA TYR A 101 0.67 -8.91 26.61
C TYR A 101 0.28 -8.99 25.14
N VAL A 102 1.06 -8.29 24.32
CA VAL A 102 0.90 -8.28 22.85
C VAL A 102 2.12 -8.91 22.21
N LEU A 103 1.90 -9.96 21.42
CA LEU A 103 2.91 -10.56 20.55
C LEU A 103 2.92 -9.80 19.24
N LYS A 104 4.04 -9.16 18.91
CA LYS A 104 4.24 -8.56 17.57
C LYS A 104 4.88 -9.59 16.66
N LEU A 105 4.20 -9.87 15.57
CA LEU A 105 4.54 -10.91 14.62
C LEU A 105 4.94 -10.31 13.27
N VAL A 106 5.90 -10.95 12.63
CA VAL A 106 6.40 -10.58 11.30
C VAL A 106 6.50 -11.82 10.41
N THR A 107 6.55 -11.61 9.10
CA THR A 107 6.68 -12.71 8.14
C THR A 107 8.10 -13.27 8.11
N ALA A 108 8.27 -14.47 7.54
CA ALA A 108 9.59 -15.10 7.37
C ALA A 108 10.52 -14.23 6.52
N GLU A 109 9.98 -13.58 5.50
CA GLU A 109 10.72 -12.69 4.60
C GLU A 109 11.33 -11.50 5.34
N TYR A 110 10.61 -10.96 6.35
CA TYR A 110 11.15 -9.89 7.20
C TYR A 110 12.35 -10.39 8.02
N MET A 111 12.25 -11.59 8.60
CA MET A 111 13.36 -12.19 9.35
C MET A 111 14.57 -12.43 8.43
N MET A 112 14.35 -13.01 7.24
CA MET A 112 15.41 -13.22 6.25
C MET A 112 16.06 -11.91 5.82
N ASN A 113 15.26 -10.86 5.61
CA ASN A 113 15.77 -9.52 5.29
C ASN A 113 16.72 -8.98 6.36
N SER A 114 16.41 -9.21 7.64
CA SER A 114 17.23 -8.73 8.75
C SER A 114 18.54 -9.48 8.90
N LEU A 115 18.62 -10.72 8.42
CA LEU A 115 19.76 -11.61 8.56
C LEU A 115 20.73 -11.57 7.36
N LEU A 116 20.26 -11.13 6.19
CA LEU A 116 20.99 -11.29 4.92
C LEU A 116 21.44 -9.95 4.34
N LEU A 117 22.57 -10.00 3.67
CA LEU A 117 23.10 -8.91 2.86
C LEU A 117 23.31 -9.37 1.42
N VAL A 118 22.87 -8.54 0.48
CA VAL A 118 23.01 -8.79 -0.96
C VAL A 118 24.24 -8.05 -1.48
N SER A 119 25.19 -8.80 -2.02
CA SER A 119 26.36 -8.27 -2.75
C SER A 119 26.43 -8.98 -4.09
N GLN A 120 25.67 -8.49 -5.07
CA GLN A 120 25.51 -9.17 -6.36
C GLN A 120 25.23 -8.18 -7.49
N ALA A 121 25.73 -8.51 -8.69
CA ALA A 121 25.36 -7.82 -9.92
C ALA A 121 24.08 -8.40 -10.52
N PHE A 122 23.22 -7.52 -10.99
CA PHE A 122 22.00 -7.86 -11.73
C PHE A 122 22.04 -7.21 -13.11
N THR A 123 21.54 -7.97 -14.09
CA THR A 123 21.42 -7.51 -15.49
C THR A 123 20.04 -7.93 -16.01
N GLY A 124 19.40 -7.07 -16.80
CA GLY A 124 18.07 -7.27 -17.35
C GLY A 124 17.05 -6.29 -16.78
N THR A 125 15.77 -6.64 -16.80
CA THR A 125 14.72 -5.75 -16.29
C THR A 125 14.74 -5.68 -14.77
N ILE A 126 14.20 -4.60 -14.22
CA ILE A 126 14.04 -4.46 -12.76
C ILE A 126 13.11 -5.55 -12.22
N SER A 127 12.05 -5.89 -12.95
CA SER A 127 11.13 -6.98 -12.58
C SER A 127 11.85 -8.32 -12.43
N ASP A 128 12.74 -8.66 -13.37
CA ASP A 128 13.52 -9.89 -13.31
C ASP A 128 14.50 -9.88 -12.12
N SER A 129 15.12 -8.73 -11.87
CA SER A 129 16.04 -8.54 -10.74
C SER A 129 15.34 -8.69 -9.39
N ILE A 130 14.16 -8.10 -9.22
CA ILE A 130 13.34 -8.22 -7.99
C ILE A 130 12.86 -9.65 -7.81
N THR A 131 12.40 -10.32 -8.87
CA THR A 131 11.99 -11.72 -8.82
C THR A 131 13.14 -12.62 -8.36
N LYS A 132 14.33 -12.40 -8.89
CA LYS A 132 15.53 -13.15 -8.50
C LYS A 132 15.94 -12.85 -7.05
N LEU A 133 15.95 -11.58 -6.62
CA LEU A 133 16.23 -11.19 -5.24
C LEU A 133 15.27 -11.88 -4.25
N THR A 134 13.97 -11.82 -4.53
CA THR A 134 12.94 -12.43 -3.68
C THR A 134 13.13 -13.94 -3.58
N LYS A 135 13.38 -14.62 -4.70
CA LYS A 135 13.59 -16.05 -4.73
C LYS A 135 14.88 -16.47 -4.02
N ASP A 136 16.00 -15.82 -4.32
CA ASP A 136 17.32 -16.25 -3.88
C ASP A 136 17.57 -15.92 -2.40
N TYR A 137 17.11 -14.74 -1.94
CA TYR A 137 17.41 -14.23 -0.59
C TYR A 137 16.22 -14.35 0.37
N LEU A 138 15.00 -14.06 -0.07
CA LEU A 138 13.82 -14.14 0.81
C LEU A 138 13.14 -15.51 0.77
N LYS A 139 13.59 -16.43 -0.13
CA LYS A 139 13.03 -17.78 -0.31
C LYS A 139 11.52 -17.78 -0.56
N SER A 140 11.03 -16.73 -1.18
CA SER A 140 9.61 -16.51 -1.46
C SER A 140 9.40 -16.21 -2.94
N THR A 141 8.14 -16.26 -3.36
CA THR A 141 7.73 -15.90 -4.73
C THR A 141 7.07 -14.53 -4.73
N VAL A 142 7.31 -13.74 -5.78
CA VAL A 142 6.64 -12.47 -5.99
C VAL A 142 5.67 -12.59 -7.16
N LYS A 143 4.44 -12.11 -6.98
CA LYS A 143 3.45 -11.99 -8.03
C LYS A 143 3.75 -10.73 -8.84
N THR A 144 4.10 -10.91 -10.10
CA THR A 144 4.37 -9.80 -11.02
C THR A 144 3.39 -9.90 -12.19
N SER A 145 2.66 -8.82 -12.45
CA SER A 145 1.64 -8.78 -13.52
C SER A 145 2.21 -8.27 -14.85
N GLU A 146 3.30 -7.52 -14.80
CA GLU A 146 3.93 -6.91 -15.96
C GLU A 146 5.44 -6.74 -15.77
N LYS A 147 6.18 -6.61 -16.89
CA LYS A 147 7.61 -6.32 -16.85
C LYS A 147 7.86 -4.82 -16.81
N SER A 148 8.87 -4.42 -16.04
CA SER A 148 9.37 -3.05 -16.07
C SER A 148 10.07 -2.75 -17.40
N ASN A 149 9.99 -1.50 -17.84
CA ASN A 149 10.59 -1.04 -19.08
C ASN A 149 12.11 -0.83 -18.92
N GLY A 150 12.84 -1.25 -19.92
CA GLY A 150 14.29 -1.04 -20.03
C GLY A 150 15.14 -2.05 -19.27
N ASP A 151 16.36 -2.24 -19.78
CA ASP A 151 17.37 -3.08 -19.17
C ASP A 151 18.33 -2.28 -18.31
N TYR A 152 18.65 -2.83 -17.15
CA TYR A 152 19.56 -2.25 -16.17
C TYR A 152 20.75 -3.18 -15.93
N LYS A 153 21.91 -2.59 -15.73
CA LYS A 153 23.05 -3.26 -15.10
C LYS A 153 23.33 -2.56 -13.79
N VAL A 154 23.24 -3.28 -12.70
CA VAL A 154 23.37 -2.72 -11.35
C VAL A 154 24.12 -3.69 -10.46
N ILE A 155 24.96 -3.16 -9.57
CA ILE A 155 25.59 -3.89 -8.48
C ILE A 155 24.94 -3.43 -7.19
N ILE A 156 24.37 -4.37 -6.43
CA ILE A 156 23.84 -4.11 -5.10
C ILE A 156 25.01 -4.21 -4.12
N PRO A 157 25.35 -3.12 -3.39
CA PRO A 157 26.55 -3.05 -2.60
C PRO A 157 26.28 -3.41 -1.13
N ASN A 158 26.14 -4.69 -0.82
CA ASN A 158 26.01 -5.20 0.55
C ASN A 158 24.81 -4.62 1.33
N TRP A 159 23.65 -4.54 0.67
CA TRP A 159 22.41 -4.08 1.26
C TRP A 159 21.49 -5.23 1.71
N ASN A 160 20.63 -4.96 2.69
CA ASN A 160 19.55 -5.87 3.01
C ASN A 160 18.62 -6.04 1.79
N PRO A 161 17.99 -7.23 1.61
CA PRO A 161 17.13 -7.52 0.47
C PRO A 161 16.03 -6.47 0.22
N TYR A 162 15.29 -6.05 1.26
CA TYR A 162 14.23 -5.05 1.10
C TYR A 162 14.76 -3.68 0.69
N LYS A 163 15.91 -3.24 1.20
CA LYS A 163 16.56 -2.01 0.76
C LYS A 163 16.95 -2.08 -0.73
N ALA A 164 17.45 -3.23 -1.18
CA ALA A 164 17.77 -3.45 -2.58
C ALA A 164 16.52 -3.44 -3.46
N ILE A 165 15.44 -4.11 -3.03
CA ILE A 165 14.15 -4.13 -3.71
C ILE A 165 13.55 -2.74 -3.79
N GLU A 166 13.52 -1.99 -2.68
CA GLU A 166 13.03 -0.61 -2.64
C GLU A 166 13.79 0.29 -3.61
N TRP A 167 15.12 0.22 -3.59
CA TRP A 167 15.98 0.99 -4.49
C TRP A 167 15.70 0.69 -5.98
N LEU A 168 15.48 -0.58 -6.32
CA LEU A 168 15.09 -1.01 -7.66
C LEU A 168 13.67 -0.55 -8.01
N THR A 169 12.71 -0.72 -7.10
CA THR A 169 11.31 -0.34 -7.28
C THR A 169 11.15 1.14 -7.63
N LEU A 170 11.86 2.02 -6.93
CA LEU A 170 11.86 3.46 -7.20
C LEU A 170 12.39 3.84 -8.59
N ARG A 171 13.07 2.94 -9.29
CA ARG A 171 13.64 3.13 -10.63
C ARG A 171 12.89 2.35 -11.71
N GLY A 172 11.94 1.52 -11.29
CA GLY A 172 11.07 0.77 -12.19
C GLY A 172 9.95 1.65 -12.75
N ILE A 173 9.76 1.61 -14.06
CA ILE A 173 8.61 2.21 -14.74
C ILE A 173 7.99 1.21 -15.70
N SER A 174 6.67 1.31 -15.92
CA SER A 174 5.98 0.57 -16.97
C SER A 174 6.30 1.12 -18.35
N SER A 175 5.84 0.46 -19.40
CA SER A 175 5.98 0.94 -20.78
C SER A 175 5.33 2.32 -21.03
N LYS A 176 4.29 2.66 -20.26
CA LYS A 176 3.63 3.96 -20.30
C LYS A 176 4.20 4.99 -19.30
N GLY A 177 5.25 4.64 -18.53
CA GLY A 177 5.91 5.53 -17.58
C GLY A 177 5.24 5.60 -16.19
N TYR A 178 4.49 4.57 -15.78
CA TYR A 178 3.96 4.49 -14.41
C TYR A 178 4.99 3.90 -13.45
N PRO A 179 5.09 4.42 -12.21
CA PRO A 179 5.93 3.84 -11.17
C PRO A 179 5.39 2.49 -10.69
N PHE A 180 6.31 1.67 -10.19
CA PHE A 180 6.02 0.39 -9.54
C PHE A 180 5.93 0.55 -8.03
N VAL A 181 5.25 -0.43 -7.40
CA VAL A 181 5.21 -0.63 -5.95
C VAL A 181 5.50 -2.09 -5.63
N PHE A 182 6.13 -2.32 -4.47
CA PHE A 182 6.41 -3.65 -3.94
C PHE A 182 5.81 -3.75 -2.54
N TYR A 183 4.93 -4.70 -2.32
CA TYR A 183 4.18 -4.83 -1.07
C TYR A 183 3.77 -6.28 -0.79
N ASP A 184 3.34 -6.55 0.44
CA ASP A 184 2.84 -7.86 0.88
C ASP A 184 1.35 -7.78 1.25
N THR A 185 0.59 -8.83 0.93
CA THR A 185 -0.84 -8.93 1.24
C THR A 185 -1.16 -10.26 1.91
N LEU A 186 -2.20 -10.28 2.76
CA LEU A 186 -2.68 -11.51 3.41
C LEU A 186 -3.11 -12.57 2.40
N LYS A 187 -3.64 -12.15 1.26
CA LYS A 187 -4.22 -13.03 0.25
C LYS A 187 -3.22 -13.52 -0.78
N ASP A 188 -2.46 -12.61 -1.38
CA ASP A 188 -1.64 -12.89 -2.57
C ASP A 188 -0.14 -13.04 -2.26
N GLY A 189 0.29 -12.72 -1.02
CA GLY A 189 1.69 -12.66 -0.64
C GLY A 189 2.38 -11.43 -1.22
N LEU A 190 3.68 -11.57 -1.56
CA LEU A 190 4.48 -10.49 -2.14
C LEU A 190 4.02 -10.17 -3.56
N VAL A 191 3.81 -8.88 -3.82
CA VAL A 191 3.33 -8.35 -5.11
C VAL A 191 4.27 -7.25 -5.59
N PHE A 192 4.60 -7.27 -6.88
CA PHE A 192 5.30 -6.21 -7.58
C PHE A 192 4.49 -5.83 -8.82
N GLU A 193 3.88 -4.65 -8.82
CA GLU A 193 3.05 -4.17 -9.91
C GLU A 193 3.14 -2.66 -10.07
N SER A 194 2.79 -2.15 -11.26
CA SER A 194 2.75 -0.71 -11.51
C SER A 194 1.40 -0.10 -11.13
N TYR A 195 1.36 1.22 -10.98
CA TYR A 195 0.11 1.96 -10.88
C TYR A 195 -0.76 1.85 -12.14
N GLU A 196 -0.17 1.54 -13.31
CA GLU A 196 -0.95 1.20 -14.52
C GLU A 196 -1.84 -0.01 -14.27
N THR A 197 -1.26 -1.10 -13.76
CA THR A 197 -2.00 -2.31 -13.40
C THR A 197 -3.00 -2.06 -12.28
N ILE A 198 -2.63 -1.29 -11.23
CA ILE A 198 -3.53 -0.95 -10.13
C ILE A 198 -4.77 -0.21 -10.63
N TYR A 199 -4.60 0.82 -11.46
CA TYR A 199 -5.70 1.64 -11.97
C TYR A 199 -6.59 0.91 -12.99
N ALA A 200 -6.02 -0.08 -13.69
CA ALA A 200 -6.76 -0.94 -14.61
C ALA A 200 -7.64 -1.99 -13.91
N LYS A 201 -7.47 -2.21 -12.59
CA LYS A 201 -8.30 -3.17 -11.85
C LYS A 201 -9.77 -2.73 -11.85
N SER A 202 -10.66 -3.72 -11.94
CA SER A 202 -12.09 -3.50 -11.74
C SER A 202 -12.37 -2.98 -10.32
N ILE A 203 -13.46 -2.23 -10.16
CA ILE A 203 -13.92 -1.79 -8.84
C ILE A 203 -14.23 -3.02 -8.01
N PHE A 204 -13.50 -3.16 -6.89
CA PHE A 204 -13.65 -4.30 -5.99
C PHE A 204 -14.98 -4.25 -5.24
N ASN A 205 -15.35 -3.08 -4.72
CA ASN A 205 -16.59 -2.84 -4.01
C ASN A 205 -17.00 -1.38 -4.08
N LYS A 206 -18.30 -1.12 -3.94
CA LYS A 206 -18.84 0.23 -3.79
C LYS A 206 -19.23 0.45 -2.33
N TYR A 207 -18.62 1.44 -1.70
CA TYR A 207 -18.96 1.87 -0.35
C TYR A 207 -19.78 3.16 -0.37
N VAL A 208 -20.78 3.22 0.48
CA VAL A 208 -21.65 4.40 0.63
C VAL A 208 -21.67 4.78 2.11
N HIS A 209 -21.44 6.07 2.39
CA HIS A 209 -21.70 6.59 3.74
C HIS A 209 -23.09 7.24 3.75
N ARG A 210 -24.00 6.69 4.54
CA ARG A 210 -25.37 7.19 4.72
C ARG A 210 -25.69 7.33 6.19
N GLY A 211 -26.27 8.46 6.56
CA GLY A 211 -26.69 8.77 7.92
C GLY A 211 -27.95 8.06 8.41
N GLY A 212 -28.22 6.83 7.93
CA GLY A 212 -29.37 6.06 8.37
C GLY A 212 -29.47 4.68 7.71
N ASN A 213 -29.98 3.70 8.44
CA ASN A 213 -30.14 2.32 7.96
C ASN A 213 -31.52 2.18 7.29
N THR A 214 -31.58 1.97 5.98
CA THR A 214 -32.83 1.91 5.19
C THR A 214 -33.14 0.49 4.65
N ALA A 215 -32.41 -0.53 5.09
CA ALA A 215 -32.63 -1.90 4.61
C ALA A 215 -33.84 -2.58 5.28
N LYS A 216 -34.66 -3.28 4.50
CA LYS A 216 -35.94 -3.85 4.96
C LYS A 216 -35.89 -5.32 5.42
N ASP A 217 -34.87 -6.10 4.95
CA ASP A 217 -34.72 -7.53 5.26
C ASP A 217 -33.35 -7.88 5.82
N ASP A 218 -33.20 -8.97 6.58
CA ASP A 218 -31.95 -9.38 7.24
C ASP A 218 -30.80 -9.69 6.25
N ALA A 219 -31.09 -10.29 5.10
CA ALA A 219 -30.09 -10.55 4.05
C ALA A 219 -29.67 -9.26 3.36
N ASP A 220 -30.61 -8.38 3.04
CA ASP A 220 -30.37 -7.05 2.47
C ASP A 220 -29.63 -6.15 3.47
N GLN A 221 -29.93 -6.30 4.78
CA GLN A 221 -29.21 -5.60 5.84
C GLN A 221 -27.75 -6.03 5.91
N LYS A 222 -27.42 -7.33 5.80
CA LYS A 222 -26.04 -7.81 5.79
C LYS A 222 -25.28 -7.29 4.57
N ALA A 223 -25.87 -7.38 3.37
CA ALA A 223 -25.28 -6.87 2.15
C ALA A 223 -25.10 -5.34 2.22
N ALA A 224 -26.09 -4.62 2.72
CA ALA A 224 -26.02 -3.18 2.92
C ALA A 224 -24.91 -2.79 3.91
N MET A 225 -24.76 -3.51 5.02
CA MET A 225 -23.69 -3.28 6.00
C MET A 225 -22.29 -3.52 5.42
N MET A 226 -22.11 -4.55 4.56
CA MET A 226 -20.84 -4.84 3.89
C MET A 226 -20.45 -3.76 2.86
N ASN A 227 -21.42 -2.99 2.39
CA ASN A 227 -21.24 -1.91 1.42
C ASN A 227 -21.31 -0.51 2.07
N THR A 228 -21.38 -0.44 3.39
CA THR A 228 -21.48 0.83 4.14
C THR A 228 -20.13 1.20 4.73
N ALA A 229 -19.69 2.44 4.49
CA ALA A 229 -18.66 3.08 5.29
C ALA A 229 -19.30 3.52 6.61
N LEU A 230 -18.90 2.87 7.71
CA LEU A 230 -19.44 3.14 9.05
C LEU A 230 -19.04 4.53 9.55
N GLN A 231 -17.79 4.89 9.25
CA GLN A 231 -17.18 6.18 9.55
C GLN A 231 -16.18 6.52 8.46
N TYR A 232 -15.98 7.79 8.19
CA TYR A 232 -14.87 8.26 7.36
C TYR A 232 -14.38 9.60 7.87
N ASP A 233 -13.08 9.84 7.70
CA ASP A 233 -12.41 11.09 8.02
C ASP A 233 -11.54 11.52 6.84
N ILE A 234 -11.59 12.79 6.46
CA ILE A 234 -10.75 13.33 5.39
C ILE A 234 -9.42 13.74 6.01
N ILE A 235 -8.36 12.97 5.73
CA ILE A 235 -7.01 13.25 6.24
C ILE A 235 -6.37 14.41 5.49
N GLU A 236 -6.48 14.37 4.16
CA GLU A 236 -5.88 15.39 3.29
C GLU A 236 -6.80 15.64 2.10
N MET A 237 -7.09 16.90 1.86
CA MET A 237 -7.81 17.37 0.70
C MET A 237 -7.11 18.60 0.16
N SER A 238 -6.44 18.45 -1.00
CA SER A 238 -5.84 19.58 -1.72
C SER A 238 -4.79 20.38 -0.95
N ASN A 239 -3.69 19.75 -0.60
CA ASN A 239 -2.54 20.50 -0.07
C ASN A 239 -1.67 21.05 -1.22
N THR A 240 -2.15 22.08 -1.90
CA THR A 240 -1.49 22.65 -3.09
C THR A 240 -0.07 23.11 -2.79
N GLY A 241 0.17 23.79 -1.66
CA GLY A 241 1.51 24.28 -1.29
C GLY A 241 2.52 23.12 -1.14
N LYS A 242 2.16 22.08 -0.39
CA LYS A 242 3.00 20.89 -0.20
C LYS A 242 3.27 20.17 -1.55
N ASN A 243 2.25 20.05 -2.40
CA ASN A 243 2.36 19.35 -3.66
C ASN A 243 3.22 20.12 -4.67
N VAL A 244 3.13 21.44 -4.71
CA VAL A 244 4.01 22.30 -5.51
C VAL A 244 5.46 22.18 -5.04
N LEU A 245 5.70 22.30 -3.73
CA LEU A 245 7.05 22.18 -3.15
C LEU A 245 7.72 20.81 -3.40
N ARG A 246 6.93 19.76 -3.62
CA ARG A 246 7.43 18.41 -3.97
C ARG A 246 7.62 18.20 -5.48
N GLY A 247 7.16 19.14 -6.31
CA GLY A 247 7.22 19.01 -7.76
C GLY A 247 6.12 18.12 -8.36
N ALA A 248 4.98 17.95 -7.67
CA ALA A 248 3.88 17.11 -8.17
C ALA A 248 3.29 17.62 -9.50
N PHE A 249 3.42 18.90 -9.79
CA PHE A 249 2.81 19.55 -10.95
C PHE A 249 3.81 20.15 -11.94
N GLY A 250 5.06 20.30 -11.53
CA GLY A 250 6.13 20.82 -12.37
C GLY A 250 7.48 20.62 -11.73
N GLN A 251 8.40 20.02 -12.44
CA GLN A 251 9.80 19.88 -12.05
C GLN A 251 10.71 19.81 -13.26
N GLY A 252 11.97 20.18 -13.08
CA GLY A 252 12.99 20.16 -14.10
C GLY A 252 14.21 19.30 -13.72
N MET A 253 14.87 18.76 -14.71
CA MET A 253 16.09 17.99 -14.55
C MET A 253 17.18 18.52 -15.48
N HIS A 254 18.31 18.89 -14.88
CA HIS A 254 19.53 19.22 -15.58
C HIS A 254 20.32 17.93 -15.83
N VAL A 255 20.44 17.52 -17.07
CA VAL A 255 21.19 16.32 -17.48
C VAL A 255 22.54 16.74 -18.04
N ILE A 256 23.62 16.37 -17.34
CA ILE A 256 25.01 16.69 -17.72
C ILE A 256 25.70 15.37 -18.07
N ASP A 257 26.17 15.26 -19.29
CA ASP A 257 26.98 14.13 -19.77
C ASP A 257 28.41 14.58 -20.03
N HIS A 258 29.32 14.22 -19.11
CA HIS A 258 30.71 14.57 -19.20
C HIS A 258 31.41 13.84 -20.34
N SER A 259 31.02 12.62 -20.65
CA SER A 259 31.64 11.80 -21.71
C SER A 259 31.38 12.39 -23.09
N ASN A 260 30.15 12.87 -23.31
CA ASN A 260 29.75 13.47 -24.58
C ASN A 260 29.76 15.00 -24.58
N ARG A 261 30.14 15.63 -23.45
CA ARG A 261 30.16 17.08 -23.25
C ARG A 261 28.82 17.75 -23.62
N THR A 262 27.72 17.12 -23.23
CA THR A 262 26.39 17.63 -23.49
C THR A 262 25.69 18.06 -22.21
N TYR A 263 24.83 19.08 -22.34
CA TYR A 263 23.93 19.56 -21.31
C TYR A 263 22.51 19.65 -21.88
N ASN A 264 21.56 19.09 -21.19
CA ASN A 264 20.14 19.17 -21.54
C ASN A 264 19.31 19.55 -20.28
N PHE A 265 18.32 20.40 -20.47
CA PHE A 265 17.32 20.68 -19.45
C PHE A 265 15.99 20.06 -19.89
N ILE A 266 15.41 19.20 -19.07
CA ILE A 266 14.20 18.46 -19.37
C ILE A 266 13.17 18.80 -18.27
N THR A 267 11.93 19.08 -18.67
CA THR A 267 10.87 19.43 -17.75
C THR A 267 9.76 18.38 -17.76
N TYR A 268 9.14 18.19 -16.60
CA TYR A 268 7.93 17.41 -16.46
C TYR A 268 6.72 18.30 -16.78
N ASP A 269 5.84 17.84 -17.66
CA ASP A 269 4.62 18.52 -18.05
C ASP A 269 3.40 17.75 -17.55
N TYR A 270 2.77 18.26 -16.48
CA TYR A 270 1.60 17.64 -15.87
C TYR A 270 0.43 17.48 -16.83
N ASP A 271 0.15 18.49 -17.65
CA ASP A 271 -1.01 18.49 -18.53
C ASP A 271 -0.89 17.45 -19.64
N LYS A 272 0.34 17.24 -20.15
CA LYS A 272 0.64 16.16 -21.11
C LYS A 272 0.61 14.80 -20.44
N ASP A 273 1.20 14.66 -19.26
CA ASP A 273 1.26 13.40 -18.52
C ASP A 273 -0.15 12.95 -18.10
N PHE A 274 -0.99 13.87 -17.62
CA PHE A 274 -2.37 13.57 -17.25
C PHE A 274 -3.20 13.03 -18.41
N LYS A 275 -3.01 13.56 -19.63
CA LYS A 275 -3.69 13.09 -20.84
C LYS A 275 -3.15 11.77 -21.39
N LYS A 276 -1.86 11.49 -21.18
CA LYS A 276 -1.17 10.30 -21.67
C LYS A 276 -1.47 9.07 -20.83
N LYS A 277 -1.62 9.25 -19.50
CA LYS A 277 -1.78 8.17 -18.54
C LYS A 277 -3.25 7.97 -18.16
N ASP A 278 -3.66 6.71 -18.01
CA ASP A 278 -4.95 6.38 -17.41
C ASP A 278 -4.99 6.86 -15.96
N ARG A 279 -6.15 7.34 -15.51
CA ARG A 279 -6.38 7.89 -14.19
C ARG A 279 -7.57 7.20 -13.54
N LEU A 280 -7.69 7.32 -12.21
CA LEU A 280 -8.84 6.75 -11.50
C LEU A 280 -10.16 7.39 -11.99
N ASP A 281 -10.16 8.72 -12.14
CA ASP A 281 -11.29 9.51 -12.64
C ASP A 281 -10.88 10.41 -13.83
N LYS A 282 -11.84 11.08 -14.44
CA LYS A 282 -11.67 11.73 -15.75
C LYS A 282 -10.99 13.10 -15.74
N PHE A 283 -11.06 13.83 -14.61
CA PHE A 283 -10.68 15.23 -14.60
C PHE A 283 -9.50 15.49 -13.65
N PRO A 284 -8.58 16.39 -14.04
CA PRO A 284 -7.45 16.75 -13.18
C PRO A 284 -7.93 17.47 -11.93
N TYR A 285 -7.16 17.34 -10.85
CA TYR A 285 -7.42 18.01 -9.60
C TYR A 285 -7.09 19.52 -9.66
N ILE A 286 -6.22 19.92 -10.60
CA ILE A 286 -5.84 21.33 -10.82
C ILE A 286 -6.76 21.95 -11.84
N SER A 287 -7.22 23.18 -11.56
CA SER A 287 -8.00 23.98 -12.48
C SER A 287 -7.10 24.74 -13.45
N ASP A 288 -7.38 24.65 -14.74
CA ASP A 288 -6.72 25.45 -15.79
C ASP A 288 -6.91 26.97 -15.62
N GLN A 289 -7.87 27.37 -14.80
CA GLN A 289 -8.22 28.79 -14.57
C GLN A 289 -7.46 29.41 -13.41
N PHE A 290 -6.84 28.57 -12.56
CA PHE A 290 -6.06 29.07 -11.43
C PHE A 290 -4.65 29.45 -11.93
N THR A 291 -4.32 30.73 -11.78
CA THR A 291 -3.02 31.27 -12.16
C THR A 291 -2.40 32.07 -11.02
N VAL A 292 -1.08 32.02 -10.94
CA VAL A 292 -0.27 32.86 -10.07
C VAL A 292 0.65 33.65 -10.98
N ASN A 293 0.66 34.99 -10.87
CA ASN A 293 1.43 35.88 -11.77
C ASN A 293 1.20 35.56 -13.26
N ASN A 294 -0.05 35.36 -13.65
CA ASN A 294 -0.49 35.01 -15.01
C ASN A 294 0.05 33.70 -15.60
N LYS A 295 0.64 32.82 -14.76
CA LYS A 295 1.07 31.49 -15.15
C LYS A 295 0.26 30.43 -14.39
N LYS A 296 -0.07 29.31 -15.05
CA LYS A 296 -0.67 28.15 -14.38
C LYS A 296 0.33 27.52 -13.41
N LEU A 297 -0.17 26.80 -12.38
CA LEU A 297 0.71 26.06 -11.47
C LEU A 297 1.59 25.02 -12.20
N THR A 298 1.08 24.45 -13.28
CA THR A 298 1.74 23.45 -14.12
C THR A 298 2.85 24.02 -15.03
N GLU A 299 2.95 25.36 -15.11
CA GLU A 299 3.99 26.08 -15.88
C GLU A 299 5.19 26.50 -15.01
N TYR A 300 5.17 26.16 -13.71
CA TYR A 300 6.27 26.43 -12.79
C TYR A 300 7.07 25.14 -12.53
N ASP A 301 8.37 25.18 -12.80
CA ASP A 301 9.32 24.13 -12.43
C ASP A 301 9.76 24.35 -10.97
N ALA A 302 8.90 23.94 -10.02
CA ALA A 302 9.12 24.24 -8.59
C ALA A 302 10.29 23.47 -7.98
N VAL A 303 10.68 22.33 -8.57
CA VAL A 303 11.78 21.47 -8.11
C VAL A 303 12.75 21.21 -9.24
N HIS A 304 14.03 21.43 -8.97
CA HIS A 304 15.09 21.12 -9.91
C HIS A 304 16.00 20.00 -9.38
N SER A 305 16.32 19.05 -10.24
CA SER A 305 17.28 17.99 -9.97
C SER A 305 18.42 18.02 -11.00
N THR A 306 19.58 17.47 -10.63
CA THR A 306 20.72 17.38 -11.53
C THR A 306 21.14 15.93 -11.68
N LEU A 307 21.22 15.45 -12.91
CA LEU A 307 21.70 14.13 -13.28
C LEU A 307 23.04 14.23 -13.99
N TYR A 308 24.08 13.67 -13.38
CA TYR A 308 25.39 13.50 -14.02
C TYR A 308 25.41 12.15 -14.73
N LYS A 309 25.11 12.14 -16.02
CA LYS A 309 25.10 10.95 -16.85
C LYS A 309 26.55 10.55 -17.15
N ASN A 310 26.92 9.32 -16.84
CA ASN A 310 28.18 8.72 -17.19
C ASN A 310 27.94 7.63 -18.24
N SER A 311 27.85 8.05 -19.49
CA SER A 311 27.73 7.15 -20.63
C SER A 311 28.98 6.27 -20.73
N LEU A 312 28.81 5.02 -21.19
CA LEU A 312 29.89 4.02 -21.32
C LEU A 312 30.42 3.44 -19.98
N ALA A 313 29.82 3.78 -18.83
CA ALA A 313 30.28 3.25 -17.53
C ALA A 313 30.13 1.74 -17.39
N PHE A 314 29.04 1.16 -17.96
CA PHE A 314 28.76 -0.28 -17.88
C PHE A 314 28.89 -1.01 -19.23
N ASP A 315 28.84 -0.28 -20.33
CA ASP A 315 28.85 -0.86 -21.65
C ASP A 315 29.48 0.12 -22.65
N THR A 316 30.66 -0.21 -23.11
CA THR A 316 31.41 0.63 -24.06
C THR A 316 30.79 0.76 -25.45
N ASN A 317 29.84 -0.15 -25.77
CA ASN A 317 29.16 -0.17 -27.06
C ASN A 317 27.75 0.43 -27.02
N ASN A 318 27.22 0.74 -25.80
CA ASN A 318 25.87 1.25 -25.63
C ASN A 318 25.82 2.51 -24.75
N LEU A 319 25.77 3.67 -25.41
CA LEU A 319 25.63 4.97 -24.74
C LEU A 319 24.40 5.13 -23.85
N ASN A 320 23.35 4.34 -24.09
CA ASN A 320 22.12 4.37 -23.30
C ASN A 320 22.20 3.55 -22.03
N ASN A 321 23.26 2.78 -21.82
CA ASN A 321 23.50 1.98 -20.63
C ASN A 321 24.49 2.67 -19.69
N TYR A 322 24.05 3.73 -19.03
CA TYR A 322 24.86 4.51 -18.10
C TYR A 322 24.54 4.16 -16.63
N ASN A 323 25.45 4.48 -15.72
CA ASN A 323 25.43 4.05 -14.32
C ASN A 323 24.18 4.48 -13.52
N ASN A 324 23.57 5.59 -13.88
CA ASN A 324 22.44 6.18 -13.17
C ASN A 324 21.19 6.34 -14.05
N LYS A 325 21.01 5.42 -15.02
CA LYS A 325 19.86 5.41 -15.93
C LYS A 325 18.52 5.47 -15.18
N GLY A 326 18.44 4.80 -14.02
CA GLY A 326 17.23 4.80 -13.20
C GLY A 326 16.87 6.15 -12.58
N GLU A 327 17.85 7.05 -12.40
CA GLU A 327 17.56 8.40 -11.88
C GLU A 327 16.81 9.25 -12.91
N PHE A 328 17.06 9.02 -14.21
CA PHE A 328 16.36 9.73 -15.27
C PHE A 328 14.84 9.44 -15.26
N THR A 329 14.46 8.20 -14.91
CA THR A 329 13.05 7.81 -14.88
C THR A 329 12.27 8.49 -13.76
N LYS A 330 12.95 8.98 -12.72
CA LYS A 330 12.33 9.68 -11.59
C LYS A 330 11.63 10.97 -11.99
N LEU A 331 12.06 11.62 -13.08
CA LEU A 331 11.36 12.80 -13.60
C LEU A 331 9.91 12.52 -13.97
N GLU A 332 9.56 11.27 -14.33
CA GLU A 332 8.18 10.87 -14.64
C GLU A 332 7.48 10.17 -13.45
N SER A 333 8.24 9.43 -12.64
CA SER A 333 7.67 8.62 -11.55
C SER A 333 7.39 9.41 -10.28
N ASP A 334 8.30 10.29 -9.86
CA ASP A 334 8.16 11.04 -8.61
C ASP A 334 6.96 11.99 -8.61
N PRO A 335 6.72 12.81 -9.67
CA PRO A 335 5.51 13.63 -9.75
C PRO A 335 4.24 12.80 -9.67
N PHE A 336 4.19 11.66 -10.38
CA PHE A 336 3.06 10.76 -10.33
C PHE A 336 2.80 10.24 -8.92
N MET A 337 3.84 9.77 -8.22
CA MET A 337 3.73 9.28 -6.83
C MET A 337 3.23 10.37 -5.88
N TYR A 338 3.67 11.63 -6.04
CA TYR A 338 3.17 12.74 -5.23
C TYR A 338 1.69 13.06 -5.50
N GLN A 339 1.22 12.80 -6.73
CA GLN A 339 -0.20 12.97 -7.10
C GLN A 339 -1.10 11.90 -6.50
N THR A 340 -0.63 10.65 -6.30
CA THR A 340 -1.47 9.53 -5.84
C THR A 340 -2.19 9.78 -4.52
N GLY A 341 -1.81 10.80 -3.78
CA GLY A 341 -2.37 11.16 -2.48
C GLY A 341 -2.97 12.57 -2.42
N LEU A 342 -3.47 13.13 -3.53
CA LEU A 342 -4.08 14.47 -3.54
C LEU A 342 -5.34 14.56 -2.66
N VAL A 343 -6.13 13.49 -2.61
CA VAL A 343 -7.20 13.31 -1.63
C VAL A 343 -6.97 12.01 -0.88
N LYS A 344 -6.92 12.09 0.45
CA LYS A 344 -6.78 10.93 1.34
C LYS A 344 -7.92 10.89 2.34
N ILE A 345 -8.53 9.73 2.47
CA ILE A 345 -9.63 9.46 3.37
C ILE A 345 -9.29 8.20 4.17
N THR A 346 -9.45 8.27 5.50
CA THR A 346 -9.53 7.07 6.34
C THR A 346 -10.98 6.69 6.48
N MET A 347 -11.31 5.41 6.29
CA MET A 347 -12.65 4.91 6.50
C MET A 347 -12.67 3.59 7.26
N THR A 348 -13.74 3.40 8.05
CA THR A 348 -14.02 2.17 8.76
C THR A 348 -15.16 1.43 8.08
N VAL A 349 -14.93 0.18 7.73
CA VAL A 349 -15.92 -0.70 7.08
C VAL A 349 -16.01 -2.04 7.81
N LYS A 350 -17.03 -2.84 7.50
CA LYS A 350 -17.09 -4.22 7.97
C LYS A 350 -15.95 -5.05 7.41
N GLY A 351 -15.40 -5.91 8.26
CA GLY A 351 -14.25 -6.74 7.95
C GLY A 351 -14.54 -7.78 6.87
N ARG A 352 -13.58 -7.94 5.98
CA ARG A 352 -13.54 -8.97 4.93
C ARG A 352 -12.08 -9.25 4.53
N THR A 353 -11.73 -10.51 4.44
CA THR A 353 -10.33 -10.94 4.20
C THR A 353 -9.90 -10.88 2.75
N ASP A 354 -10.83 -10.68 1.82
CA ASP A 354 -10.55 -10.55 0.39
C ASP A 354 -10.27 -9.10 -0.05
N LEU A 355 -10.47 -8.11 0.84
CA LEU A 355 -10.05 -6.73 0.63
C LEU A 355 -8.58 -6.59 1.05
N THR A 356 -7.74 -6.22 0.10
CA THR A 356 -6.29 -6.03 0.28
C THR A 356 -5.84 -4.68 -0.27
N VAL A 357 -4.67 -4.22 0.11
CA VAL A 357 -4.06 -3.03 -0.49
C VAL A 357 -3.90 -3.18 -2.01
N GLY A 358 -3.88 -2.07 -2.75
CA GLY A 358 -3.81 -2.07 -4.21
C GLY A 358 -5.12 -2.43 -4.91
N LYS A 359 -6.24 -2.58 -4.19
CA LYS A 359 -7.58 -2.67 -4.78
C LYS A 359 -8.14 -1.28 -5.07
N VAL A 360 -8.99 -1.20 -6.09
CA VAL A 360 -9.76 0.01 -6.42
C VAL A 360 -11.16 -0.15 -5.86
N ILE A 361 -11.63 0.83 -5.13
CA ILE A 361 -12.99 0.92 -4.61
C ILE A 361 -13.72 2.14 -5.18
N ASP A 362 -15.03 2.12 -5.18
CA ASP A 362 -15.88 3.28 -5.45
C ASP A 362 -16.47 3.77 -4.13
N PHE A 363 -16.25 5.03 -3.77
CA PHE A 363 -16.76 5.61 -2.54
C PHE A 363 -17.74 6.75 -2.84
N GLU A 364 -18.96 6.63 -2.33
CA GLU A 364 -20.02 7.63 -2.47
C GLU A 364 -20.25 8.35 -1.14
N VAL A 365 -20.01 9.66 -1.15
CA VAL A 365 -20.20 10.56 -0.01
C VAL A 365 -21.46 11.38 -0.20
N GLU A 366 -22.33 11.43 0.81
CA GLU A 366 -23.51 12.30 0.79
C GLU A 366 -23.13 13.79 0.84
N ARG A 367 -23.99 14.63 0.27
CA ARG A 367 -23.85 16.10 0.36
C ARG A 367 -24.28 16.60 1.74
N ASN A 368 -23.52 17.55 2.28
CA ASN A 368 -23.88 18.26 3.52
C ASN A 368 -24.96 19.33 3.28
N ARG A 369 -25.98 19.07 2.46
CA ARG A 369 -27.08 20.02 2.22
C ARG A 369 -28.41 19.40 2.64
N PRO A 370 -29.35 20.19 3.23
CA PRO A 370 -30.72 19.74 3.41
C PRO A 370 -31.27 19.28 2.07
N VAL A 371 -31.94 18.14 2.06
CA VAL A 371 -32.59 17.58 0.87
C VAL A 371 -33.69 18.55 0.45
N SER A 372 -33.42 19.41 -0.51
CA SER A 372 -34.48 20.07 -1.26
C SER A 372 -35.03 19.00 -2.23
N VAL A 373 -36.32 18.83 -2.25
CA VAL A 373 -37.11 17.74 -2.82
C VAL A 373 -36.89 17.46 -4.32
N ASN A 374 -36.04 18.21 -5.03
CA ASN A 374 -35.92 18.18 -6.49
C ASN A 374 -34.52 17.91 -7.06
N THR A 375 -33.54 17.44 -6.30
CA THR A 375 -32.22 17.10 -6.86
C THR A 375 -31.97 15.60 -6.84
N SER A 376 -31.98 14.98 -8.01
CA SER A 376 -31.80 13.53 -8.24
C SER A 376 -30.41 12.98 -7.88
N LYS A 377 -29.48 13.79 -7.36
CA LYS A 377 -28.13 13.38 -6.96
C LYS A 377 -27.77 13.94 -5.58
N ASN A 378 -27.77 13.04 -4.60
CA ASN A 378 -27.45 13.37 -3.19
C ASN A 378 -25.97 13.20 -2.85
N SER A 379 -25.09 12.92 -3.84
CA SER A 379 -23.67 12.66 -3.63
C SER A 379 -22.81 13.91 -3.81
N ASN A 380 -21.76 14.02 -3.00
CA ASN A 380 -20.68 15.00 -3.17
C ASN A 380 -19.81 14.59 -4.36
N GLU A 381 -20.00 15.22 -5.52
CA GLU A 381 -19.37 14.84 -6.79
C GLU A 381 -17.84 15.04 -6.83
N TYR A 382 -17.25 15.80 -5.91
CA TYR A 382 -15.79 16.02 -5.81
C TYR A 382 -15.10 14.98 -4.91
N LEU A 383 -15.77 14.59 -3.83
CA LEU A 383 -15.25 13.55 -2.92
C LEU A 383 -15.61 12.15 -3.38
N SER A 384 -16.79 11.95 -3.97
CA SER A 384 -17.19 10.65 -4.51
C SER A 384 -16.35 10.26 -5.72
N GLY A 385 -16.20 8.96 -5.98
CA GLY A 385 -15.46 8.41 -7.10
C GLY A 385 -14.57 7.24 -6.73
N LYS A 386 -13.64 6.92 -7.61
CA LYS A 386 -12.71 5.80 -7.44
C LYS A 386 -11.55 6.18 -6.53
N TYR A 387 -11.17 5.24 -5.68
CA TYR A 387 -10.03 5.35 -4.77
C TYR A 387 -9.19 4.08 -4.78
N VAL A 388 -7.89 4.21 -4.61
CA VAL A 388 -6.98 3.08 -4.35
C VAL A 388 -6.83 2.89 -2.86
N VAL A 389 -6.90 1.65 -2.41
CA VAL A 389 -6.63 1.27 -1.01
C VAL A 389 -5.12 1.26 -0.80
N GLN A 390 -4.63 2.19 0.04
CA GLN A 390 -3.20 2.35 0.33
C GLN A 390 -2.75 1.61 1.57
N ASN A 391 -3.55 1.67 2.65
CA ASN A 391 -3.26 0.99 3.91
C ASN A 391 -4.52 0.28 4.40
N ILE A 392 -4.33 -0.85 5.07
CA ILE A 392 -5.41 -1.60 5.72
C ILE A 392 -4.95 -2.02 7.11
N HIS A 393 -5.81 -1.79 8.08
CA HIS A 393 -5.76 -2.38 9.40
C HIS A 393 -6.99 -3.28 9.58
N HIS A 394 -6.77 -4.58 9.57
CA HIS A 394 -7.78 -5.57 9.92
C HIS A 394 -7.82 -5.71 11.44
N LYS A 395 -8.94 -5.38 12.06
CA LYS A 395 -9.13 -5.45 13.50
C LYS A 395 -10.19 -6.49 13.86
N MET A 396 -9.78 -7.52 14.58
CA MET A 396 -10.64 -8.63 15.05
C MET A 396 -10.60 -8.68 16.57
N GLU A 397 -11.66 -8.26 17.22
CA GLU A 397 -11.74 -8.15 18.68
C GLU A 397 -13.18 -8.36 19.14
N ALA A 398 -13.38 -9.04 20.27
CA ALA A 398 -14.70 -9.29 20.90
C ALA A 398 -15.76 -9.84 19.92
N GLY A 399 -15.34 -10.73 19.01
CA GLY A 399 -16.23 -11.35 18.00
C GLY A 399 -16.62 -10.44 16.83
N LYS A 400 -16.12 -9.20 16.78
CA LYS A 400 -16.34 -8.24 15.71
C LYS A 400 -15.13 -8.14 14.79
N TYR A 401 -15.39 -7.93 13.50
CA TYR A 401 -14.35 -7.75 12.51
C TYR A 401 -14.58 -6.46 11.73
N TYR A 402 -13.63 -5.53 11.85
CA TYR A 402 -13.61 -4.27 11.15
C TYR A 402 -12.33 -4.10 10.34
N ILE A 403 -12.42 -3.28 9.32
CA ILE A 403 -11.27 -2.77 8.58
C ILE A 403 -11.28 -1.26 8.73
N VAL A 404 -10.13 -0.71 9.17
CA VAL A 404 -9.81 0.69 9.03
C VAL A 404 -8.84 0.80 7.87
N MET A 405 -9.19 1.56 6.83
CA MET A 405 -8.35 1.68 5.64
C MET A 405 -8.14 3.13 5.23
N ASP A 406 -6.93 3.41 4.73
CA ASP A 406 -6.62 4.66 4.06
C ASP A 406 -6.76 4.47 2.56
N VAL A 407 -7.55 5.31 1.96
CA VAL A 407 -7.81 5.31 0.52
C VAL A 407 -7.45 6.65 -0.08
N ALA A 408 -6.95 6.65 -1.30
CA ALA A 408 -6.48 7.87 -1.94
C ALA A 408 -6.85 7.94 -3.42
N LYS A 409 -6.97 9.18 -3.93
CA LYS A 409 -7.16 9.46 -5.35
C LYS A 409 -6.41 10.70 -5.80
N GLU A 410 -6.17 10.80 -7.13
CA GLU A 410 -5.42 11.89 -7.77
C GLU A 410 -6.25 12.69 -8.78
N SER A 411 -7.50 12.27 -9.03
CA SER A 411 -8.35 12.85 -10.07
C SER A 411 -9.79 13.03 -9.58
N LEU A 412 -10.58 13.76 -10.34
CA LEU A 412 -11.97 14.09 -10.03
C LEU A 412 -12.92 13.43 -11.01
N GLY A 413 -14.05 12.90 -10.50
CA GLY A 413 -15.14 12.37 -11.33
C GLY A 413 -15.89 13.43 -12.11
N LYS A 414 -15.80 14.70 -11.67
CA LYS A 414 -16.48 15.84 -12.28
C LYS A 414 -15.53 17.02 -12.47
N LYS A 415 -15.68 17.69 -13.63
CA LYS A 415 -14.94 18.93 -13.90
C LYS A 415 -15.37 20.04 -12.93
N VAL A 416 -14.39 20.73 -12.38
CA VAL A 416 -14.65 21.95 -11.58
C VAL A 416 -15.34 22.97 -12.49
N LYS A 417 -16.57 23.34 -12.14
CA LYS A 417 -17.34 24.38 -12.86
C LYS A 417 -16.91 25.76 -12.40
N LYS A 418 -17.05 26.74 -13.33
CA LYS A 418 -17.01 28.15 -13.00
C LYS A 418 -18.08 28.52 -11.98
#